data_3a0b1d1cdced7a1bf79351fac220d547
#
_entry.id   3a0b1d1cdced7a1bf79351fac220d547
#
_cell.length_a   1.000
_cell.length_b   1.000
_cell.length_c   1.000
_cell.angle_alpha   90.00
_cell.angle_beta   90.00
_cell.angle_gamma   90.00
#
_symmetry.space_group_name_H-M   'P 1'
#
loop_
_entity.id
_entity.type
_entity.pdbx_description
1 polymer ?
#
loop_
_entity_poly.entity_id
_entity_poly.type
_entity_poly.pdbx_seq_one_letter_code
_entity_poly.pdbx_strand_id
1 'polypeptide(L)'
;MIHLYAAPTTNGIRAKVTLDECGVDYELHRVDMKVGEHKTPEYLAMNPMGMTPVIVDEDGPGGEKFTVPQSIAIMFYIAEKVG
;
A
#
# COMPACT_ATOMS: atom_id res chain seq x y z
N MET A 1 -4.93 -3.36 -11.11
CA MET A 1 -4.18 -2.14 -10.71
C MET A 1 -3.88 -2.20 -9.22
N ILE A 2 -2.68 -1.85 -8.86
CA ILE A 2 -2.26 -1.76 -7.45
C ILE A 2 -2.37 -0.31 -7.02
N HIS A 3 -2.92 -0.08 -5.83
CA HIS A 3 -3.03 1.24 -5.23
C HIS A 3 -2.12 1.30 -4.01
N LEU A 4 -1.20 2.27 -3.97
CA LEU A 4 -0.33 2.50 -2.82
C LEU A 4 -0.84 3.71 -2.05
N TYR A 5 -1.17 3.49 -0.78
CA TYR A 5 -1.55 4.57 0.14
C TYR A 5 -0.38 4.82 1.08
N ALA A 6 0.26 5.96 0.94
CA ALA A 6 1.49 6.25 1.69
C ALA A 6 1.62 7.71 2.05
N ALA A 7 2.24 7.96 3.21
CA ALA A 7 2.73 9.26 3.61
C ALA A 7 4.22 9.35 3.28
N PRO A 8 4.81 10.57 3.24
CA PRO A 8 6.24 10.73 2.94
C PRO A 8 7.11 10.38 4.15
N THR A 9 7.05 9.12 4.55
CA THR A 9 7.83 8.55 5.65
C THR A 9 8.82 7.55 5.09
N THR A 10 9.79 7.14 5.91
CA THR A 10 10.78 6.13 5.50
C THR A 10 10.10 4.85 5.01
N ASN A 11 9.08 4.39 5.73
CA ASN A 11 8.35 3.17 5.35
C ASN A 11 7.54 3.34 4.07
N GLY A 12 6.94 4.52 3.89
CA GLY A 12 6.21 4.83 2.65
C GLY A 12 7.14 4.86 1.45
N ILE A 13 8.33 5.46 1.62
CA ILE A 13 9.35 5.51 0.58
C ILE A 13 9.83 4.11 0.22
N ARG A 14 10.03 3.24 1.20
CA ARG A 14 10.42 1.84 0.95
C ARG A 14 9.42 1.10 0.10
N ALA A 15 8.14 1.25 0.39
CA ALA A 15 7.09 0.61 -0.40
C ALA A 15 7.09 1.14 -1.83
N LYS A 16 7.20 2.46 -2.00
CA LYS A 16 7.23 3.07 -3.32
C LYS A 16 8.43 2.59 -4.13
N VAL A 17 9.62 2.58 -3.53
CA VAL A 17 10.84 2.12 -4.19
C VAL A 17 10.69 0.67 -4.63
N THR A 18 10.10 -0.18 -3.78
CA THR A 18 9.88 -1.58 -4.12
C THR A 18 9.01 -1.72 -5.36
N LEU A 19 7.90 -0.98 -5.42
CA LEU A 19 7.00 -1.02 -6.58
C LEU A 19 7.72 -0.52 -7.83
N ASP A 20 8.48 0.57 -7.72
CA ASP A 20 9.23 1.13 -8.84
C ASP A 20 10.30 0.16 -9.35
N GLU A 21 11.07 -0.44 -8.44
CA GLU A 21 12.15 -1.37 -8.80
C GLU A 21 11.62 -2.67 -9.42
N CYS A 22 10.45 -3.11 -8.98
CA CYS A 22 9.83 -4.31 -9.55
C CYS A 22 9.10 -4.04 -10.87
N GLY A 23 9.06 -2.80 -11.32
CA GLY A 23 8.40 -2.45 -12.57
C GLY A 23 6.89 -2.60 -12.54
N VAL A 24 6.30 -2.49 -11.36
CA VAL A 24 4.86 -2.67 -11.18
C VAL A 24 4.14 -1.35 -11.45
N ASP A 25 3.09 -1.40 -12.26
CA ASP A 25 2.22 -0.24 -12.44
C ASP A 25 1.35 -0.08 -11.21
N TYR A 26 1.30 1.13 -10.66
CA TYR A 26 0.50 1.41 -9.48
C TYR A 26 0.01 2.85 -9.48
N GLU A 27 -1.02 3.10 -8.70
CA GLU A 27 -1.55 4.44 -8.48
C GLU A 27 -1.20 4.88 -7.07
N LEU A 28 -0.53 6.04 -6.96
CA LEU A 28 -0.11 6.57 -5.67
C LEU A 28 -1.22 7.45 -5.08
N HIS A 29 -1.63 7.11 -3.87
CA HIS A 29 -2.57 7.91 -3.08
C HIS A 29 -1.83 8.46 -1.87
N ARG A 30 -1.56 9.74 -1.85
CA ARG A 30 -0.89 10.38 -0.73
C ARG A 30 -1.84 10.50 0.44
N VAL A 31 -1.35 10.12 1.62
CA VAL A 31 -2.12 10.21 2.86
C VAL A 31 -1.56 11.36 3.68
N ASP A 32 -2.38 12.37 3.97
CA ASP A 32 -1.96 13.51 4.78
C ASP A 32 -2.22 13.18 6.25
N MET A 33 -1.16 12.78 6.95
CA MET A 33 -1.26 12.40 8.34
C MET A 33 -1.49 13.59 9.27
N LYS A 34 -1.16 14.82 8.83
CA LYS A 34 -1.35 16.01 9.63
C LYS A 34 -2.82 16.33 9.84
N VAL A 35 -3.64 16.05 8.83
CA VAL A 35 -5.09 16.26 8.93
C VAL A 35 -5.83 14.98 9.28
N GLY A 36 -5.12 13.91 9.60
CA GLY A 36 -5.72 12.67 10.09
C GLY A 36 -6.36 11.80 9.02
N GLU A 37 -5.92 11.88 7.77
CA GLU A 37 -6.48 11.05 6.69
C GLU A 37 -6.35 9.56 6.97
N HIS A 38 -5.30 9.15 7.70
CA HIS A 38 -5.08 7.74 8.08
C HIS A 38 -6.05 7.27 9.18
N LYS A 39 -6.86 8.17 9.73
CA LYS A 39 -7.84 7.86 10.77
C LYS A 39 -9.28 8.08 10.30
N THR A 40 -9.47 8.37 9.01
CA THR A 40 -10.83 8.51 8.47
C THR A 40 -11.54 7.16 8.45
N PRO A 41 -12.88 7.14 8.50
CA PRO A 41 -13.62 5.87 8.43
C PRO A 41 -13.30 5.06 7.18
N GLU A 42 -13.11 5.72 6.04
CA GLU A 42 -12.75 5.05 4.78
C GLU A 42 -11.39 4.37 4.88
N TYR A 43 -10.41 5.07 5.44
CA TYR A 43 -9.07 4.51 5.59
C TYR A 43 -9.06 3.38 6.61
N LEU A 44 -9.74 3.53 7.74
CA LEU A 44 -9.80 2.50 8.77
C LEU A 44 -10.54 1.26 8.31
N ALA A 45 -11.50 1.41 7.39
CA ALA A 45 -12.16 0.26 6.78
C ALA A 45 -11.18 -0.56 5.94
N MET A 46 -10.22 0.11 5.29
CA MET A 46 -9.18 -0.52 4.50
C MET A 46 -8.06 -1.09 5.39
N ASN A 47 -7.64 -0.32 6.39
CA ASN A 47 -6.59 -0.71 7.31
C ASN A 47 -6.98 -0.30 8.75
N PRO A 48 -7.56 -1.22 9.53
CA PRO A 48 -8.02 -0.91 10.89
C PRO A 48 -6.92 -0.39 11.82
N MET A 49 -5.66 -0.70 11.55
CA MET A 49 -4.54 -0.20 12.34
C MET A 49 -4.31 1.30 12.14
N GLY A 50 -4.87 1.88 11.09
CA GLY A 50 -4.72 3.29 10.79
C GLY A 50 -3.29 3.72 10.52
N MET A 51 -2.50 2.86 9.90
CA MET A 51 -1.08 3.12 9.61
C MET A 51 -0.82 3.16 8.12
N THR A 52 0.30 3.74 7.73
CA THR A 52 0.81 3.71 6.36
C THR A 52 2.16 3.01 6.34
N PRO A 53 2.63 2.45 5.22
CA PRO A 53 1.92 2.32 3.94
C PRO A 53 0.96 1.13 3.91
N VAL A 54 0.06 1.17 2.94
CA VAL A 54 -0.85 0.07 2.63
C VAL A 54 -0.95 -0.03 1.12
N ILE A 55 -0.96 -1.24 0.57
CA ILE A 55 -1.36 -1.43 -0.82
C ILE A 55 -2.68 -2.17 -0.90
N VAL A 56 -3.44 -1.84 -1.93
CA VAL A 56 -4.64 -2.58 -2.30
C VAL A 56 -4.41 -3.08 -3.72
N ASP A 57 -4.37 -4.39 -3.88
CA ASP A 57 -4.22 -5.03 -5.19
C ASP A 57 -5.60 -5.47 -5.65
N GLU A 58 -6.10 -4.86 -6.73
CA GLU A 58 -7.41 -5.21 -7.28
C GLU A 58 -7.42 -6.60 -7.89
N ASP A 59 -6.24 -7.11 -8.25
CA ASP A 59 -6.07 -8.44 -8.82
C ASP A 59 -5.16 -9.28 -7.91
N GLY A 60 -5.64 -9.53 -6.71
CA GLY A 60 -4.93 -10.32 -5.70
C GLY A 60 -5.13 -11.81 -5.89
N PRO A 61 -4.75 -12.60 -4.87
CA PRO A 61 -4.89 -14.06 -4.93
C PRO A 61 -6.34 -14.47 -5.23
N GLY A 62 -6.49 -15.37 -6.20
CA GLY A 62 -7.82 -15.82 -6.62
C GLY A 62 -8.58 -14.79 -7.45
N GLY A 63 -7.93 -13.73 -7.90
CA GLY A 63 -8.56 -12.67 -8.69
C GLY A 63 -9.38 -11.71 -7.86
N GLU A 64 -9.26 -11.77 -6.53
CA GLU A 64 -10.00 -10.90 -5.63
C GLU A 64 -9.13 -9.75 -5.12
N LYS A 65 -9.80 -8.67 -4.69
CA LYS A 65 -9.14 -7.52 -4.08
C LYS A 65 -8.44 -7.95 -2.79
N PHE A 66 -7.18 -7.55 -2.64
CA PHE A 66 -6.37 -7.94 -1.49
C PHE A 66 -5.63 -6.74 -0.93
N THR A 67 -5.73 -6.53 0.38
CA THR A 67 -5.10 -5.42 1.08
C THR A 67 -3.90 -5.91 1.87
N VAL A 68 -2.74 -5.25 1.70
CA VAL A 68 -1.50 -5.61 2.40
C VAL A 68 -0.99 -4.40 3.16
N PRO A 69 -1.07 -4.40 4.49
CA PRO A 69 -0.50 -3.33 5.31
C PRO A 69 0.97 -3.62 5.62
N GLN A 70 1.70 -2.60 6.06
CA GLN A 70 3.09 -2.65 6.49
C GLN A 70 4.09 -2.84 5.36
N SER A 71 5.18 -2.05 5.44
CA SER A 71 6.16 -1.97 4.36
C SER A 71 6.84 -3.30 4.06
N ILE A 72 7.21 -4.07 5.08
CA ILE A 72 7.90 -5.35 4.88
C ILE A 72 6.98 -6.35 4.20
N ALA A 73 5.72 -6.44 4.66
CA ALA A 73 4.72 -7.32 4.05
C ALA A 73 4.47 -6.94 2.59
N ILE A 74 4.40 -5.65 2.30
CA ILE A 74 4.23 -5.14 0.93
C ILE A 74 5.41 -5.58 0.07
N MET A 75 6.64 -5.45 0.56
CA MET A 75 7.83 -5.83 -0.17
C MET A 75 7.81 -7.31 -0.55
N PHE A 76 7.50 -8.19 0.40
CA PHE A 76 7.39 -9.61 0.13
C PHE A 76 6.26 -9.95 -0.83
N TYR A 77 5.11 -9.32 -0.64
CA TYR A 77 3.96 -9.56 -1.50
C TYR A 77 4.28 -9.21 -2.96
N ILE A 78 4.86 -8.04 -3.20
CA ILE A 78 5.20 -7.59 -4.55
C ILE A 78 6.29 -8.47 -5.16
N ALA A 79 7.33 -8.80 -4.39
CA ALA A 79 8.40 -9.66 -4.88
C ALA A 79 7.87 -11.02 -5.33
N GLU A 80 6.95 -11.59 -4.57
CA GLU A 80 6.34 -12.87 -4.92
C GLU A 80 5.41 -12.75 -6.14
N LYS A 81 4.66 -11.65 -6.24
CA LYS A 81 3.73 -11.44 -7.35
C LYS A 81 4.45 -11.31 -8.68
N VAL A 82 5.60 -10.64 -8.72
CA VAL A 82 6.35 -10.43 -9.98
C VAL A 82 7.37 -11.52 -10.25
N GLY A 83 7.54 -12.45 -9.36
CA GLY A 83 8.44 -13.57 -9.53
C GLY A 83 9.86 -13.23 -9.19
#